data_26817362e168c24822434dd57650490f
#
_entry.id   26817362e168c24822434dd57650490f
#
_cell.length_a   1.000
_cell.length_b   1.000
_cell.length_c   1.000
_cell.angle_alpha   90.00
_cell.angle_beta   90.00
_cell.angle_gamma   90.00
#
_symmetry.space_group_name_H-M   'P 1'
#
loop_
_entity.id
_entity.type
_entity.pdbx_description
1 polymer ?
#
loop_
_entity_poly.entity_id
_entity_poly.type
_entity_poly.pdbx_seq_one_letter_code
_entity_poly.pdbx_strand_id
1 'polypeptide(L)'
;MSEPLQIGTPLPEMEAKTADDHWTTVQAHLGLEQTLVYFLHGTWCPECIGHFHLLQRYLPRIKASRAELVAVTGEESDTLWAFLQSTQPPLEYTVLADPKHSASHAIQAGDDTIAIIVDTQGIVRWFERWPGHQDEPSYGIILQALRDVRDAEERSND
;
A
#
# COMPACT_ATOMS: atom_id res chain seq x y z
N MET A 1 -11.93 -18.51 -11.94
CA MET A 1 -11.76 -18.06 -10.55
C MET A 1 -11.94 -16.54 -10.49
N SER A 2 -12.63 -16.07 -9.47
CA SER A 2 -12.82 -14.64 -9.30
C SER A 2 -11.52 -13.99 -8.86
N GLU A 3 -11.32 -12.74 -9.31
CA GLU A 3 -10.21 -11.94 -8.84
C GLU A 3 -10.37 -11.66 -7.34
N PRO A 4 -9.29 -11.77 -6.54
CA PRO A 4 -9.39 -11.46 -5.11
C PRO A 4 -9.60 -9.97 -4.84
N LEU A 5 -9.15 -9.10 -5.76
CA LEU A 5 -9.42 -7.67 -5.66
C LEU A 5 -10.58 -7.32 -6.59
N GLN A 6 -11.67 -6.85 -6.02
CA GLN A 6 -12.84 -6.40 -6.77
C GLN A 6 -13.34 -5.09 -6.19
N ILE A 7 -13.58 -4.12 -7.05
CA ILE A 7 -14.14 -2.84 -6.63
C ILE A 7 -15.51 -3.08 -6.02
N GLY A 8 -15.74 -2.50 -4.84
CA GLY A 8 -17.00 -2.64 -4.12
C GLY A 8 -17.03 -3.79 -3.12
N THR A 9 -15.94 -4.55 -2.97
CA THR A 9 -15.85 -5.64 -2.01
C THR A 9 -14.81 -5.31 -0.94
N PRO A 10 -14.91 -5.93 0.25
CA PRO A 10 -13.89 -5.72 1.28
C PRO A 10 -12.52 -6.16 0.81
N LEU A 11 -11.49 -5.45 1.27
CA LEU A 11 -10.11 -5.86 1.06
C LEU A 11 -9.90 -7.24 1.72
N PRO A 12 -9.34 -8.22 1.00
CA PRO A 12 -9.07 -9.53 1.62
C PRO A 12 -8.24 -9.39 2.89
N GLU A 13 -8.53 -10.20 3.90
CA GLU A 13 -7.77 -10.18 5.14
C GLU A 13 -6.33 -10.65 4.86
N MET A 14 -5.36 -9.86 5.31
CA MET A 14 -3.96 -10.11 5.01
C MET A 14 -3.12 -9.97 6.26
N GLU A 15 -2.42 -11.06 6.61
CA GLU A 15 -1.45 -11.05 7.70
C GLU A 15 -0.14 -10.44 7.21
N ALA A 16 0.52 -9.71 8.10
CA ALA A 16 1.82 -9.10 7.85
C ALA A 16 2.54 -8.95 9.18
N LYS A 17 3.80 -8.48 9.13
CA LYS A 17 4.57 -8.20 10.34
C LYS A 17 4.97 -6.73 10.37
N THR A 18 4.98 -6.16 11.56
CA THR A 18 5.60 -4.85 11.75
C THR A 18 7.11 -4.99 11.66
N ALA A 19 7.80 -3.86 11.45
CA ALA A 19 9.26 -3.89 11.36
C ALA A 19 9.92 -4.36 12.67
N ASP A 20 9.25 -4.18 13.81
CA ASP A 20 9.74 -4.66 15.10
C ASP A 20 9.29 -6.10 15.42
N ASP A 21 8.96 -6.86 14.40
CA ASP A 21 8.74 -8.31 14.43
C ASP A 21 7.49 -8.78 15.16
N HIS A 22 6.41 -7.98 15.08
CA HIS A 22 5.12 -8.38 15.64
C HIS A 22 4.14 -8.72 14.53
N TRP A 23 3.42 -9.83 14.68
CA TRP A 23 2.35 -10.19 13.74
C TRP A 23 1.20 -9.19 13.86
N THR A 24 0.67 -8.81 12.71
CA THR A 24 -0.46 -7.89 12.59
C THR A 24 -1.23 -8.24 11.32
N THR A 25 -2.19 -7.40 10.94
CA THR A 25 -2.89 -7.50 9.66
C THR A 25 -2.79 -6.16 8.95
N VAL A 26 -2.91 -6.16 7.64
CA VAL A 26 -2.98 -4.91 6.89
C VAL A 26 -4.18 -4.11 7.36
N GLN A 27 -5.30 -4.78 7.65
CA GLN A 27 -6.54 -4.15 8.12
C GLN A 27 -6.33 -3.35 9.41
N ALA A 28 -5.45 -3.80 10.30
CA ALA A 28 -5.18 -3.11 11.55
C ALA A 28 -4.50 -1.76 11.36
N HIS A 29 -3.94 -1.51 10.18
CA HIS A 29 -3.23 -0.27 9.86
C HIS A 29 -4.00 0.63 8.91
N LEU A 30 -5.23 0.27 8.55
CA LEU A 30 -6.08 1.15 7.76
C LEU A 30 -6.43 2.38 8.58
N GLY A 31 -6.40 3.55 7.94
CA GLY A 31 -6.65 4.81 8.62
C GLY A 31 -8.12 5.06 8.91
N LEU A 32 -8.40 6.15 9.62
CA LEU A 32 -9.77 6.62 9.85
C LEU A 32 -10.38 7.22 8.58
N GLU A 33 -9.52 7.59 7.66
CA GLU A 33 -9.89 8.09 6.34
C GLU A 33 -9.62 6.97 5.31
N GLN A 34 -9.74 7.27 4.01
CA GLN A 34 -9.34 6.30 3.00
C GLN A 34 -7.84 5.97 3.16
N THR A 35 -7.44 4.79 2.68
CA THR A 35 -6.05 4.35 2.78
C THR A 35 -5.57 3.89 1.41
N LEU A 36 -4.38 4.37 1.03
CA LEU A 36 -3.64 3.85 -0.11
C LEU A 36 -2.74 2.72 0.40
N VAL A 37 -3.03 1.50 -0.04
CA VAL A 37 -2.22 0.32 0.28
C VAL A 37 -1.35 0.02 -0.93
N TYR A 38 -0.04 -0.06 -0.73
CA TYR A 38 0.91 -0.14 -1.83
C TYR A 38 1.81 -1.36 -1.64
N PHE A 39 1.74 -2.31 -2.58
CA PHE A 39 2.54 -3.54 -2.53
C PHE A 39 3.80 -3.36 -3.34
N LEU A 40 4.95 -3.57 -2.70
CA LEU A 40 6.26 -3.47 -3.30
C LEU A 40 7.00 -4.79 -3.18
N HIS A 41 7.95 -5.00 -4.09
CA HIS A 41 8.66 -6.27 -4.21
C HIS A 41 9.62 -6.52 -3.04
N GLY A 42 10.39 -5.49 -2.64
CA GLY A 42 11.33 -5.62 -1.52
C GLY A 42 12.36 -4.50 -1.53
N THR A 43 13.07 -4.36 -0.41
CA THR A 43 14.10 -3.34 -0.27
C THR A 43 15.43 -3.73 -0.93
N TRP A 44 15.54 -4.97 -1.44
CA TRP A 44 16.72 -5.44 -2.16
C TRP A 44 16.74 -4.97 -3.62
N CYS A 45 15.64 -4.49 -4.13
CA CYS A 45 15.48 -4.07 -5.52
C CYS A 45 15.71 -2.56 -5.63
N PRO A 46 16.67 -2.07 -6.44
CA PRO A 46 16.91 -0.63 -6.54
C PRO A 46 15.71 0.17 -7.00
N GLU A 47 14.90 -0.38 -7.92
CA GLU A 47 13.66 0.26 -8.37
C GLU A 47 12.66 0.38 -7.22
N CYS A 48 12.56 -0.64 -6.38
CA CYS A 48 11.67 -0.62 -5.24
C CYS A 48 12.11 0.40 -4.19
N ILE A 49 13.41 0.52 -3.96
CA ILE A 49 13.93 1.56 -3.07
C ILE A 49 13.53 2.94 -3.57
N GLY A 50 13.62 3.17 -4.87
CA GLY A 50 13.16 4.41 -5.49
C GLY A 50 11.67 4.68 -5.23
N HIS A 51 10.83 3.62 -5.29
CA HIS A 51 9.41 3.75 -5.01
C HIS A 51 9.13 4.14 -3.56
N PHE A 52 9.88 3.58 -2.60
CA PHE A 52 9.73 3.96 -1.20
C PHE A 52 9.96 5.45 -1.01
N HIS A 53 10.99 6.00 -1.65
CA HIS A 53 11.32 7.41 -1.54
C HIS A 53 10.35 8.30 -2.31
N LEU A 54 9.85 7.83 -3.47
CA LEU A 54 8.82 8.55 -4.20
C LEU A 54 7.52 8.63 -3.40
N LEU A 55 7.12 7.54 -2.74
CA LEU A 55 5.95 7.55 -1.87
C LEU A 55 6.12 8.57 -0.75
N GLN A 56 7.31 8.66 -0.16
CA GLN A 56 7.60 9.66 0.86
C GLN A 56 7.48 11.08 0.29
N ARG A 57 7.97 11.29 -0.92
CA ARG A 57 7.88 12.60 -1.58
C ARG A 57 6.43 13.01 -1.84
N TYR A 58 5.58 12.05 -2.20
CA TYR A 58 4.17 12.32 -2.47
C TYR A 58 3.29 12.28 -1.23
N LEU A 59 3.84 11.87 -0.08
CA LEU A 59 3.06 11.72 1.16
C LEU A 59 2.25 12.96 1.53
N PRO A 60 2.80 14.20 1.45
CA PRO A 60 1.98 15.38 1.76
C PRO A 60 0.76 15.52 0.86
N ARG A 61 0.88 15.16 -0.42
CA ARG A 61 -0.25 15.21 -1.36
C ARG A 61 -1.25 14.09 -1.07
N ILE A 62 -0.76 12.92 -0.71
CA ILE A 62 -1.63 11.80 -0.31
C ILE A 62 -2.44 12.22 0.92
N LYS A 63 -1.79 12.78 1.93
CA LYS A 63 -2.46 13.25 3.14
C LYS A 63 -3.42 14.41 2.87
N ALA A 64 -3.07 15.28 1.93
CA ALA A 64 -3.97 16.38 1.54
C ALA A 64 -5.25 15.86 0.88
N SER A 65 -5.24 14.66 0.34
CA SER A 65 -6.42 13.99 -0.21
C SER A 65 -7.21 13.22 0.87
N ARG A 66 -6.89 13.45 2.15
CA ARG A 66 -7.48 12.76 3.30
C ARG A 66 -7.27 11.25 3.20
N ALA A 67 -6.02 10.87 2.95
CA ALA A 67 -5.65 9.46 2.82
C ALA A 67 -4.45 9.14 3.70
N GLU A 68 -4.43 7.92 4.21
CA GLU A 68 -3.25 7.35 4.85
C GLU A 68 -2.52 6.48 3.84
N LEU A 69 -1.25 6.19 4.11
CA LEU A 69 -0.43 5.35 3.26
C LEU A 69 0.12 4.18 4.06
N VAL A 70 -0.09 2.96 3.55
CA VAL A 70 0.49 1.75 4.11
C VAL A 70 1.17 1.00 2.96
N ALA A 71 2.47 0.76 3.07
CA ALA A 71 3.20 -0.04 2.10
C ALA A 71 3.44 -1.44 2.69
N VAL A 72 3.40 -2.45 1.82
CA VAL A 72 3.68 -3.85 2.18
C VAL A 72 4.81 -4.33 1.28
N THR A 73 5.85 -4.90 1.87
CA THR A 73 7.03 -5.34 1.14
C THR A 73 7.34 -6.81 1.46
N GLY A 74 7.71 -7.58 0.43
CA GLY A 74 7.90 -9.03 0.52
C GLY A 74 9.24 -9.44 1.10
N GLU A 75 9.49 -9.11 2.36
CA GLU A 75 10.76 -9.43 3.00
C GLU A 75 10.58 -9.71 4.49
N GLU A 76 11.65 -10.18 5.14
CA GLU A 76 11.64 -10.44 6.57
C GLU A 76 11.62 -9.13 7.37
N SER A 77 11.06 -9.17 8.57
CA SER A 77 10.94 -7.97 9.41
C SER A 77 12.29 -7.39 9.80
N ASP A 78 13.31 -8.22 10.04
CA ASP A 78 14.65 -7.72 10.38
C ASP A 78 15.29 -6.99 9.20
N THR A 79 15.09 -7.46 7.99
CA THR A 79 15.57 -6.80 6.77
C THR A 79 14.89 -5.44 6.62
N LEU A 80 13.58 -5.41 6.82
CA LEU A 80 12.81 -4.17 6.76
C LEU A 80 13.27 -3.20 7.86
N TRP A 81 13.46 -3.69 9.08
CA TRP A 81 13.94 -2.87 10.18
C TRP A 81 15.27 -2.20 9.84
N ALA A 82 16.25 -2.99 9.33
CA ALA A 82 17.55 -2.46 8.95
C ALA A 82 17.44 -1.38 7.89
N PHE A 83 16.58 -1.59 6.88
CA PHE A 83 16.35 -0.62 5.84
C PHE A 83 15.76 0.69 6.41
N LEU A 84 14.74 0.57 7.26
CA LEU A 84 14.07 1.75 7.83
C LEU A 84 15.02 2.55 8.73
N GLN A 85 15.94 1.88 9.44
CA GLN A 85 16.91 2.55 10.30
C GLN A 85 17.99 3.29 9.51
N SER A 86 18.30 2.81 8.31
CA SER A 86 19.43 3.33 7.52
C SER A 86 19.01 4.22 6.36
N THR A 87 17.76 4.20 5.95
CA THR A 87 17.32 4.96 4.76
C THR A 87 17.22 6.45 5.08
N GLN A 88 17.65 7.28 4.11
CA GLN A 88 17.61 8.73 4.22
C GLN A 88 17.02 9.31 2.93
N PRO A 89 16.05 10.20 3.04
CA PRO A 89 15.37 10.65 4.27
C PRO A 89 14.54 9.54 4.91
N PRO A 90 14.23 9.64 6.21
CA PRO A 90 13.39 8.64 6.88
C PRO A 90 12.00 8.57 6.24
N LEU A 91 11.42 7.39 6.25
CA LEU A 91 10.04 7.21 5.78
C LEU A 91 9.07 7.51 6.91
N GLU A 92 8.04 8.31 6.63
CA GLU A 92 7.08 8.78 7.63
C GLU A 92 5.71 8.11 7.46
N TYR A 93 5.65 7.00 6.75
CA TYR A 93 4.43 6.22 6.59
C TYR A 93 4.67 4.79 7.06
N THR A 94 3.60 4.04 7.29
CA THR A 94 3.68 2.66 7.76
C THR A 94 4.17 1.74 6.66
N VAL A 95 5.19 0.93 6.96
CA VAL A 95 5.68 -0.13 6.07
C VAL A 95 5.61 -1.45 6.84
N LEU A 96 4.95 -2.44 6.23
CA LEU A 96 4.78 -3.76 6.82
C LEU A 96 5.57 -4.79 6.02
N ALA A 97 6.07 -5.80 6.71
CA ALA A 97 6.79 -6.91 6.10
C ALA A 97 5.82 -8.06 5.80
N ASP A 98 6.04 -8.74 4.68
CA ASP A 98 5.26 -9.91 4.28
C ASP A 98 6.22 -11.08 4.06
N PRO A 99 6.82 -11.62 5.15
CA PRO A 99 7.93 -12.59 5.04
C PRO A 99 7.53 -13.90 4.39
N LYS A 100 6.29 -14.31 4.52
CA LYS A 100 5.79 -15.57 3.92
C LYS A 100 5.00 -15.32 2.63
N HIS A 101 4.98 -14.10 2.14
CA HIS A 101 4.21 -13.70 0.97
C HIS A 101 2.71 -14.01 1.09
N SER A 102 2.20 -14.16 2.33
CA SER A 102 0.79 -14.48 2.53
C SER A 102 -0.11 -13.32 2.10
N ALA A 103 0.29 -12.08 2.39
CA ALA A 103 -0.48 -10.92 1.97
C ALA A 103 -0.47 -10.80 0.44
N SER A 104 0.69 -10.96 -0.19
CA SER A 104 0.76 -10.88 -1.65
C SER A 104 0.01 -12.03 -2.32
N HIS A 105 0.03 -13.24 -1.73
CA HIS A 105 -0.76 -14.37 -2.24
C HIS A 105 -2.26 -14.10 -2.12
N ALA A 106 -2.69 -13.45 -1.04
CA ALA A 106 -4.12 -13.16 -0.83
C ALA A 106 -4.71 -12.31 -1.94
N ILE A 107 -3.91 -11.45 -2.56
CA ILE A 107 -4.35 -10.61 -3.68
C ILE A 107 -3.72 -11.02 -5.00
N GLN A 108 -3.04 -12.17 -5.03
CA GLN A 108 -2.38 -12.71 -6.23
C GLN A 108 -1.43 -11.70 -6.87
N ALA A 109 -0.63 -11.03 -6.02
CA ALA A 109 0.27 -9.98 -6.48
C ALA A 109 1.43 -10.50 -7.33
N GLY A 110 1.97 -11.67 -6.99
CA GLY A 110 3.16 -12.19 -7.66
C GLY A 110 4.29 -11.17 -7.54
N ASP A 111 4.89 -10.83 -8.68
CA ASP A 111 5.95 -9.83 -8.75
C ASP A 111 5.43 -8.44 -9.13
N ASP A 112 4.12 -8.26 -9.19
CA ASP A 112 3.54 -6.99 -9.60
C ASP A 112 3.61 -5.95 -8.50
N THR A 113 3.76 -4.69 -8.89
CA THR A 113 3.50 -3.56 -8.02
C THR A 113 2.01 -3.28 -8.06
N ILE A 114 1.37 -3.16 -6.91
CA ILE A 114 -0.08 -2.94 -6.84
C ILE A 114 -0.37 -1.77 -5.91
N ALA A 115 -1.22 -0.85 -6.37
CA ALA A 115 -1.76 0.23 -5.55
C ALA A 115 -3.25 0.00 -5.39
N ILE A 116 -3.73 0.07 -4.14
CA ILE A 116 -5.13 -0.20 -3.79
C ILE A 116 -5.63 0.96 -2.95
N ILE A 117 -6.81 1.49 -3.29
CA ILE A 117 -7.46 2.50 -2.45
C ILE A 117 -8.65 1.84 -1.77
N VAL A 118 -8.65 1.91 -0.44
CA VAL A 118 -9.68 1.34 0.42
C VAL A 118 -10.38 2.50 1.12
N ASP A 119 -11.71 2.47 1.18
CA ASP A 119 -12.45 3.54 1.83
C ASP A 119 -12.47 3.39 3.36
N THR A 120 -13.20 4.27 4.04
CA THR A 120 -13.28 4.28 5.50
C THR A 120 -13.90 3.02 6.07
N GLN A 121 -14.57 2.20 5.26
CA GLN A 121 -15.21 0.95 5.69
C GLN A 121 -14.41 -0.29 5.28
N GLY A 122 -13.21 -0.10 4.70
CA GLY A 122 -12.38 -1.21 4.27
C GLY A 122 -12.76 -1.80 2.92
N ILE A 123 -13.57 -1.08 2.15
CA ILE A 123 -14.05 -1.53 0.83
C ILE A 123 -13.09 -1.03 -0.24
N VAL A 124 -12.71 -1.93 -1.17
CA VAL A 124 -11.85 -1.58 -2.30
C VAL A 124 -12.61 -0.68 -3.25
N ARG A 125 -12.08 0.53 -3.49
CA ARG A 125 -12.71 1.49 -4.39
C ARG A 125 -11.94 1.70 -5.68
N TRP A 126 -10.66 1.34 -5.70
CA TRP A 126 -9.82 1.48 -6.87
C TRP A 126 -8.58 0.63 -6.68
N PHE A 127 -8.06 0.06 -7.75
CA PHE A 127 -6.73 -0.56 -7.72
C PHE A 127 -6.14 -0.59 -9.13
N GLU A 128 -4.82 -0.68 -9.19
CA GLU A 128 -4.10 -0.84 -10.46
C GLU A 128 -2.87 -1.70 -10.22
N ARG A 129 -2.52 -2.48 -11.23
CA ARG A 129 -1.37 -3.38 -11.20
C ARG A 129 -0.41 -2.98 -12.29
N TRP A 130 0.89 -2.99 -11.94
CA TRP A 130 1.96 -2.78 -12.90
C TRP A 130 2.79 -4.05 -12.95
N PRO A 131 2.85 -4.75 -14.11
CA PRO A 131 3.54 -6.04 -14.21
C PRO A 131 5.02 -5.90 -13.92
N GLY A 132 5.53 -6.74 -13.02
CA GLY A 132 6.90 -6.70 -12.60
C GLY A 132 7.25 -5.41 -11.89
N HIS A 133 8.54 -5.20 -11.68
CA HIS A 133 9.06 -4.00 -11.01
C HIS A 133 9.65 -2.98 -11.98
N GLN A 134 9.48 -3.21 -13.29
CA GLN A 134 10.09 -2.39 -14.34
C GLN A 134 9.23 -1.20 -14.74
N ASP A 135 7.92 -1.30 -14.54
CA ASP A 135 6.99 -0.22 -14.89
C ASP A 135 6.78 0.70 -13.70
N GLU A 136 6.85 2.00 -13.93
CA GLU A 136 6.63 2.98 -12.88
C GLU A 136 5.15 3.35 -12.80
N PRO A 137 4.56 3.31 -11.59
CA PRO A 137 3.20 3.79 -11.41
C PRO A 137 3.08 5.27 -11.71
N SER A 138 1.95 5.68 -12.27
CA SER A 138 1.66 7.09 -12.48
C SER A 138 1.07 7.67 -11.20
N TYR A 139 1.86 8.43 -10.48
CA TYR A 139 1.40 9.07 -9.24
C TYR A 139 0.28 10.09 -9.49
N GLY A 140 0.27 10.71 -10.66
CA GLY A 140 -0.84 11.58 -11.04
C GLY A 140 -2.17 10.85 -11.09
N ILE A 141 -2.17 9.63 -11.66
CA ILE A 141 -3.36 8.79 -11.71
C ILE A 141 -3.79 8.38 -10.30
N ILE A 142 -2.83 7.98 -9.45
CA ILE A 142 -3.11 7.58 -8.07
C ILE A 142 -3.72 8.75 -7.29
N LEU A 143 -3.12 9.94 -7.38
CA LEU A 143 -3.63 11.11 -6.68
C LEU A 143 -5.02 11.50 -7.15
N GLN A 144 -5.28 11.38 -8.47
CA GLN A 144 -6.62 11.65 -8.99
C GLN A 144 -7.63 10.63 -8.47
N ALA A 145 -7.24 9.35 -8.42
CA ALA A 145 -8.10 8.30 -7.89
C ALA A 145 -8.43 8.55 -6.41
N LEU A 146 -7.46 8.99 -5.62
CA LEU A 146 -7.69 9.34 -4.21
C LEU A 146 -8.70 10.46 -4.07
N ARG A 147 -8.61 11.49 -4.90
CA ARG A 147 -9.58 12.59 -4.90
C ARG A 147 -10.96 12.11 -5.28
N ASP A 148 -11.05 11.25 -6.31
CA ASP A 148 -12.33 10.73 -6.78
C ASP A 148 -13.03 9.87 -5.71
N VAL A 149 -12.28 9.02 -5.01
CA VAL A 149 -12.81 8.19 -3.93
C VAL A 149 -13.30 9.07 -2.77
N ARG A 150 -12.50 10.06 -2.37
CA ARG A 150 -12.88 11.00 -1.32
C ARG A 150 -14.17 11.73 -1.68
N ASP A 151 -14.25 12.26 -2.90
CA ASP A 151 -15.42 13.02 -3.34
C ASP A 151 -16.67 12.15 -3.39
N ALA A 152 -16.53 10.89 -3.81
CA ALA A 152 -17.65 9.95 -3.83
C ALA A 152 -18.15 9.64 -2.41
N GLU A 153 -17.23 9.48 -1.43
CA GLU A 153 -17.61 9.27 -0.03
C GLU A 153 -18.33 10.50 0.55
N GLU A 154 -17.83 11.69 0.27
CA GLU A 154 -18.45 12.92 0.73
C GLU A 154 -19.88 13.08 0.19
N ARG A 155 -20.08 12.71 -1.10
CA ARG A 155 -21.41 12.77 -1.69
C ARG A 155 -22.38 11.75 -1.08
N SER A 156 -21.89 10.56 -0.72
CA SER A 156 -22.75 9.53 -0.15
C SER A 156 -23.12 9.81 1.31
N ASN A 157 -22.41 10.71 1.98
CA ASN A 157 -22.68 11.09 3.38
C ASN A 157 -23.61 12.33 3.49
N ASP A 158 -23.98 12.91 2.37
CA ASP A 158 -24.91 14.06 2.31
C ASP A 158 -26.37 13.61 2.31
#